data_261efc4bdff20335a78a978facd49c33
#
_entry.id   261efc4bdff20335a78a978facd49c33
#
_cell.length_a   1.000
_cell.length_b   1.000
_cell.length_c   1.000
_cell.angle_alpha   90.00
_cell.angle_beta   90.00
_cell.angle_gamma   90.00
#
_symmetry.space_group_name_H-M   'P 1'
#
loop_
_entity.id
_entity.type
_entity.pdbx_description
1 polymer ?
#
loop_
_entity_poly.entity_id
_entity_poly.type
_entity_poly.pdbx_seq_one_letter_code
_entity_poly.pdbx_strand_id
1 'polypeptide(L)'
;MWPSVRFGRQSNEPSDIYPFPPKEIAVYLVDCYFKTFNAVYPLFSRDTFWELFEGQYSGSPPPQGSWISALSIVLSIGCTLTTDAVLKNISMIDPSFTSNLMDMAWKYFKNASSMIPTLLFVQYDLLIVQTLIGMAYIMQTQVSPCLCDVDPAASVQFSTQHLNIFRCTQKVASS
;
A
#
# COMPACT_ATOMS: atom_id res chain seq x y z
N MET A 1 39.22 -9.27 3.71
CA MET A 1 39.19 -8.04 2.91
C MET A 1 37.84 -8.01 2.21
N TRP A 2 36.89 -7.23 2.67
CA TRP A 2 35.53 -7.14 2.11
C TRP A 2 35.55 -6.24 0.88
N PRO A 3 34.94 -6.61 -0.25
CA PRO A 3 34.85 -5.73 -1.39
C PRO A 3 33.98 -4.51 -1.01
N SER A 4 34.51 -3.31 -1.23
CA SER A 4 33.78 -2.07 -1.05
C SER A 4 32.60 -2.02 -2.02
N VAL A 5 31.40 -2.15 -1.50
CA VAL A 5 30.16 -1.89 -2.25
C VAL A 5 30.15 -0.41 -2.57
N ARG A 6 30.44 -0.06 -3.81
CA ARG A 6 30.22 1.30 -4.32
C ARG A 6 28.71 1.47 -4.46
N PHE A 7 28.09 2.14 -3.51
CA PHE A 7 26.75 2.70 -3.76
C PHE A 7 26.90 3.69 -4.91
N GLY A 8 26.33 3.33 -6.06
CA GLY A 8 26.29 4.22 -7.21
C GLY A 8 25.64 5.54 -6.74
N ARG A 9 26.28 6.65 -7.13
CA ARG A 9 25.75 7.99 -6.96
C ARG A 9 24.40 8.00 -7.70
N GLN A 10 23.28 7.81 -6.98
CA GLN A 10 21.98 8.06 -7.53
C GLN A 10 21.95 9.54 -7.92
N SER A 11 21.79 9.80 -9.22
CA SER A 11 21.48 11.11 -9.72
C SER A 11 20.28 11.65 -8.94
N ASN A 12 20.43 12.82 -8.32
CA ASN A 12 19.33 13.60 -7.72
C ASN A 12 18.42 14.17 -8.81
N GLU A 13 17.90 13.32 -9.67
CA GLU A 13 16.67 13.63 -10.40
C GLU A 13 15.56 13.51 -9.36
N PRO A 14 14.64 14.48 -9.26
CA PRO A 14 13.43 14.30 -8.46
C PRO A 14 12.79 13.01 -8.96
N SER A 15 12.79 11.98 -8.12
CA SER A 15 12.18 10.70 -8.47
C SER A 15 10.76 11.02 -8.92
N ASP A 16 10.43 10.70 -10.18
CA ASP A 16 9.10 10.90 -10.73
C ASP A 16 8.10 10.14 -9.85
N ILE A 17 7.59 10.82 -8.83
CA ILE A 17 6.56 10.29 -7.97
C ILE A 17 5.31 10.16 -8.82
N TYR A 18 4.84 8.93 -8.99
CA TYR A 18 3.61 8.68 -9.71
C TYR A 18 2.46 9.44 -9.02
N PRO A 19 1.65 10.21 -9.76
CA PRO A 19 0.62 11.06 -9.18
C PRO A 19 -0.43 10.24 -8.44
N PHE A 20 -0.95 10.80 -7.33
CA PHE A 20 -2.05 10.20 -6.60
C PHE A 20 -3.34 10.24 -7.43
N PRO A 21 -4.24 9.27 -7.23
CA PRO A 21 -5.50 9.25 -7.94
C PRO A 21 -6.40 10.42 -7.51
N PRO A 22 -7.44 10.77 -8.26
CA PRO A 22 -8.48 11.71 -7.82
C PRO A 22 -9.01 11.35 -6.44
N LYS A 23 -9.39 12.36 -5.64
CA LYS A 23 -9.84 12.19 -4.25
C LYS A 23 -10.92 11.12 -4.12
N GLU A 24 -11.87 11.11 -5.05
CA GLU A 24 -13.01 10.18 -5.06
C GLU A 24 -12.53 8.72 -5.11
N ILE A 25 -11.55 8.41 -5.95
CA ILE A 25 -10.96 7.06 -6.05
C ILE A 25 -10.10 6.75 -4.83
N ALA A 26 -9.28 7.73 -4.40
CA ALA A 26 -8.41 7.57 -3.23
C ALA A 26 -9.21 7.23 -1.97
N VAL A 27 -10.36 7.85 -1.76
CA VAL A 27 -11.26 7.57 -0.62
C VAL A 27 -11.69 6.11 -0.60
N TYR A 28 -12.08 5.53 -1.75
CA TYR A 28 -12.46 4.12 -1.83
C TYR A 28 -11.31 3.18 -1.48
N LEU A 29 -10.11 3.47 -1.96
CA LEU A 29 -8.92 2.64 -1.71
C LEU A 29 -8.48 2.72 -0.25
N VAL A 30 -8.47 3.93 0.33
CA VAL A 30 -8.13 4.15 1.74
C VAL A 30 -9.16 3.49 2.67
N ASP A 31 -10.46 3.63 2.36
CA ASP A 31 -11.51 2.98 3.14
C ASP A 31 -11.44 1.45 3.03
N CYS A 32 -11.12 0.93 1.86
CA CYS A 32 -10.86 -0.50 1.66
C CYS A 32 -9.68 -0.98 2.53
N TYR A 33 -8.57 -0.24 2.55
CA TYR A 33 -7.43 -0.54 3.41
C TYR A 33 -7.83 -0.60 4.90
N PHE A 34 -8.55 0.42 5.40
CA PHE A 34 -8.96 0.46 6.81
C PHE A 34 -9.96 -0.61 7.19
N LYS A 35 -10.86 -1.00 6.29
CA LYS A 35 -11.85 -2.06 6.53
C LYS A 35 -11.28 -3.48 6.43
N THR A 36 -10.18 -3.65 5.70
CA THR A 36 -9.58 -4.96 5.45
C THR A 36 -8.28 -5.13 6.23
N PHE A 37 -7.19 -4.57 5.73
CA PHE A 37 -5.85 -4.76 6.27
C PHE A 37 -5.71 -4.17 7.68
N ASN A 38 -6.08 -2.90 7.86
CA ASN A 38 -5.90 -2.22 9.13
C ASN A 38 -6.83 -2.74 10.23
N ALA A 39 -7.94 -3.39 9.86
CA ALA A 39 -8.82 -4.07 10.82
C ALA A 39 -8.14 -5.30 11.48
N VAL A 40 -7.23 -5.95 10.76
CA VAL A 40 -6.46 -7.12 11.24
C VAL A 40 -5.11 -6.69 11.84
N TYR A 41 -4.44 -5.77 11.16
CA TYR A 41 -3.14 -5.23 11.54
C TYR A 41 -3.25 -3.70 11.71
N PRO A 42 -3.58 -3.20 12.91
CA PRO A 42 -3.82 -1.77 13.15
C PRO A 42 -2.50 -0.98 13.09
N LEU A 43 -2.05 -0.68 11.87
CA LEU A 43 -0.82 0.07 11.61
C LEU A 43 -1.02 1.56 11.79
N PHE A 44 -2.09 2.11 11.22
CA PHE A 44 -2.36 3.55 11.25
C PHE A 44 -3.61 3.84 12.08
N SER A 45 -3.59 4.93 12.86
CA SER A 45 -4.78 5.50 13.45
C SER A 45 -5.68 6.06 12.35
N ARG A 46 -6.94 5.61 12.29
CA ARG A 46 -7.89 6.04 11.25
C ARG A 46 -8.09 7.55 11.28
N ASP A 47 -8.35 8.12 12.44
CA ASP A 47 -8.68 9.55 12.57
C ASP A 47 -7.50 10.43 12.16
N THR A 48 -6.30 10.16 12.69
CA THR A 48 -5.09 10.89 12.32
C THR A 48 -4.75 10.75 10.83
N PHE A 49 -4.94 9.56 10.25
CA PHE A 49 -4.69 9.33 8.84
C PHE A 49 -5.65 10.15 7.97
N TRP A 50 -6.94 10.19 8.32
CA TRP A 50 -7.93 10.95 7.58
C TRP A 50 -7.70 12.46 7.65
N GLU A 51 -7.25 13.01 8.78
CA GLU A 51 -6.86 14.41 8.89
C GLU A 51 -5.74 14.76 7.91
N LEU A 52 -4.68 13.93 7.86
CA LEU A 52 -3.57 14.12 6.93
C LEU A 52 -4.00 13.93 5.47
N PHE A 53 -4.90 12.96 5.21
CA PHE A 53 -5.46 12.69 3.89
C PHE A 53 -6.28 13.89 3.38
N GLU A 54 -7.14 14.46 4.21
CA GLU A 54 -7.89 15.66 3.85
C GLU A 54 -6.96 16.84 3.57
N GLY A 55 -5.91 17.03 4.37
CA GLY A 55 -4.88 18.03 4.12
C GLY A 55 -4.23 17.89 2.75
N GLN A 56 -3.91 16.65 2.34
CA GLN A 56 -3.30 16.35 1.04
C GLN A 56 -4.16 16.83 -0.14
N TYR A 57 -5.47 16.65 -0.07
CA TYR A 57 -6.40 16.98 -1.15
C TYR A 57 -7.04 18.38 -1.04
N SER A 58 -6.86 19.07 0.08
CA SER A 58 -7.35 20.45 0.28
C SER A 58 -6.34 21.55 -0.12
N GLY A 59 -5.17 21.17 -0.65
CA GLY A 59 -4.13 22.11 -1.04
C GLY A 59 -3.20 22.55 0.11
N SER A 60 -3.29 21.90 1.27
CA SER A 60 -2.38 22.07 2.40
C SER A 60 -1.70 20.74 2.75
N PRO A 61 -0.86 20.19 1.84
CA PRO A 61 -0.27 18.88 2.03
C PRO A 61 0.59 18.87 3.30
N PRO A 62 0.56 17.77 4.07
CA PRO A 62 1.44 17.61 5.23
C PRO A 62 2.91 17.78 4.85
N PRO A 63 3.70 18.52 5.63
CA PRO A 63 5.10 18.85 5.29
C PRO A 63 6.04 17.65 5.37
N GLN A 64 5.58 16.52 5.88
CA GLN A 64 6.40 15.34 6.14
C GLN A 64 6.53 14.48 4.87
N GLY A 65 7.77 14.27 4.40
CA GLY A 65 8.04 13.33 3.30
C GLY A 65 7.59 11.89 3.62
N SER A 66 7.61 11.49 4.89
CA SER A 66 7.07 10.23 5.40
C SER A 66 5.57 10.04 5.12
N TRP A 67 4.80 11.12 5.07
CA TRP A 67 3.37 11.08 4.73
C TRP A 67 3.12 10.55 3.31
N ILE A 68 3.89 11.03 2.34
CA ILE A 68 3.77 10.58 0.94
C ILE A 68 4.03 9.07 0.83
N SER A 69 5.04 8.57 1.55
CA SER A 69 5.33 7.14 1.62
C SER A 69 4.19 6.36 2.28
N ALA A 70 3.66 6.86 3.40
CA ALA A 70 2.56 6.23 4.12
C ALA A 70 1.27 6.19 3.27
N LEU A 71 0.91 7.30 2.62
CA LEU A 71 -0.23 7.35 1.72
C LEU A 71 -0.04 6.40 0.53
N SER A 72 1.15 6.38 -0.06
CA SER A 72 1.47 5.50 -1.20
C SER A 72 1.32 4.03 -0.84
N ILE A 73 1.80 3.59 0.34
CA ILE A 73 1.65 2.18 0.74
C ILE A 73 0.21 1.81 1.07
N VAL A 74 -0.56 2.72 1.67
CA VAL A 74 -1.99 2.51 1.93
C VAL A 74 -2.77 2.38 0.62
N LEU A 75 -2.50 3.21 -0.37
CA LEU A 75 -3.11 3.11 -1.71
C LEU A 75 -2.70 1.80 -2.40
N SER A 76 -1.44 1.39 -2.30
CA SER A 76 -0.96 0.13 -2.87
C SER A 76 -1.68 -1.08 -2.28
N ILE A 77 -1.79 -1.15 -0.94
CA ILE A 77 -2.53 -2.21 -0.25
C ILE A 77 -4.03 -2.14 -0.59
N GLY A 78 -4.60 -0.94 -0.63
CA GLY A 78 -5.99 -0.71 -1.03
C GLY A 78 -6.31 -1.26 -2.43
N CYS A 79 -5.42 -1.04 -3.41
CA CYS A 79 -5.55 -1.61 -4.75
C CYS A 79 -5.52 -3.15 -4.73
N THR A 80 -4.61 -3.75 -3.96
CA THR A 80 -4.47 -5.22 -3.89
C THR A 80 -5.65 -5.91 -3.19
N LEU A 81 -6.28 -5.23 -2.24
CA LEU A 81 -7.38 -5.77 -1.43
C LEU A 81 -8.76 -5.28 -1.89
N THR A 82 -8.84 -4.61 -3.03
CA THR A 82 -10.11 -4.11 -3.58
C THR A 82 -11.08 -5.25 -3.85
N THR A 83 -12.31 -5.11 -3.33
CA THR A 83 -13.41 -6.06 -3.56
C THR A 83 -14.19 -5.70 -4.82
N ASP A 84 -14.94 -6.66 -5.38
CA ASP A 84 -15.77 -6.45 -6.57
C ASP A 84 -16.75 -5.28 -6.43
N ALA A 85 -17.31 -5.10 -5.22
CA ALA A 85 -18.22 -3.99 -4.94
C ALA A 85 -17.51 -2.61 -5.02
N VAL A 86 -16.31 -2.49 -4.47
CA VAL A 86 -15.49 -1.28 -4.53
C VAL A 86 -15.00 -1.05 -5.95
N LEU A 87 -14.59 -2.12 -6.64
CA LEU A 87 -14.16 -2.08 -8.04
C LEU A 87 -15.25 -1.50 -8.95
N LYS A 88 -16.50 -1.93 -8.75
CA LYS A 88 -17.65 -1.40 -9.49
C LYS A 88 -17.85 0.10 -9.27
N ASN A 89 -17.71 0.58 -8.04
CA ASN A 89 -17.83 2.01 -7.74
C ASN A 89 -16.70 2.82 -8.39
N ILE A 90 -15.46 2.34 -8.32
CA ILE A 90 -14.30 2.98 -8.97
C ILE A 90 -14.48 2.98 -10.49
N SER A 91 -14.98 1.90 -11.09
CA SER A 91 -15.19 1.79 -12.54
C SER A 91 -16.24 2.76 -13.08
N MET A 92 -17.17 3.21 -12.25
CA MET A 92 -18.12 4.27 -12.61
C MET A 92 -17.45 5.66 -12.69
N ILE A 93 -16.35 5.86 -11.94
CA ILE A 93 -15.60 7.13 -11.92
C ILE A 93 -14.55 7.10 -13.03
N ASP A 94 -13.75 6.06 -13.07
CA ASP A 94 -12.69 5.87 -14.07
C ASP A 94 -12.51 4.38 -14.42
N PRO A 95 -13.07 3.94 -15.57
CA PRO A 95 -12.92 2.56 -16.03
C PRO A 95 -11.46 2.19 -16.35
N SER A 96 -10.63 3.16 -16.75
CA SER A 96 -9.22 2.92 -17.09
C SER A 96 -8.39 2.60 -15.85
N PHE A 97 -8.73 3.18 -14.71
CA PHE A 97 -8.08 2.91 -13.44
C PHE A 97 -8.29 1.46 -13.01
N THR A 98 -9.51 0.95 -13.16
CA THR A 98 -9.85 -0.43 -12.74
C THR A 98 -9.19 -1.50 -13.61
N SER A 99 -9.02 -1.26 -14.91
CA SER A 99 -8.35 -2.20 -15.82
C SER A 99 -6.86 -2.38 -15.51
N ASN A 100 -6.24 -1.41 -14.83
CA ASN A 100 -4.81 -1.39 -14.49
C ASN A 100 -4.53 -1.40 -12.98
N LEU A 101 -5.47 -1.88 -12.17
CA LEU A 101 -5.42 -1.77 -10.71
C LEU A 101 -4.13 -2.35 -10.09
N MET A 102 -3.68 -3.50 -10.58
CA MET A 102 -2.44 -4.12 -10.09
C MET A 102 -1.20 -3.33 -10.49
N ASP A 103 -1.19 -2.76 -11.70
CA ASP A 103 -0.12 -1.86 -12.13
C ASP A 103 -0.08 -0.58 -11.28
N MET A 104 -1.25 -0.04 -10.92
CA MET A 104 -1.35 1.09 -10.01
C MET A 104 -0.83 0.73 -8.61
N ALA A 105 -1.15 -0.45 -8.08
CA ALA A 105 -0.60 -0.93 -6.83
C ALA A 105 0.95 -0.91 -6.83
N TRP A 106 1.56 -1.38 -7.92
CA TRP A 106 3.02 -1.36 -8.08
C TRP A 106 3.60 0.05 -8.22
N LYS A 107 2.92 0.95 -8.92
CA LYS A 107 3.36 2.35 -9.03
C LYS A 107 3.37 3.04 -7.66
N TYR A 108 2.33 2.84 -6.86
CA TYR A 108 2.29 3.37 -5.49
C TYR A 108 3.32 2.70 -4.58
N PHE A 109 3.53 1.39 -4.73
CA PHE A 109 4.61 0.71 -4.01
C PHE A 109 5.99 1.30 -4.33
N LYS A 110 6.27 1.59 -5.62
CA LYS A 110 7.51 2.25 -6.03
C LYS A 110 7.65 3.64 -5.43
N ASN A 111 6.58 4.43 -5.40
CA ASN A 111 6.60 5.73 -4.73
C ASN A 111 7.03 5.60 -3.26
N ALA A 112 6.42 4.68 -2.51
CA ALA A 112 6.78 4.44 -1.13
C ALA A 112 8.26 4.02 -0.99
N SER A 113 8.72 3.08 -1.84
CA SER A 113 10.09 2.54 -1.76
C SER A 113 11.16 3.55 -2.15
N SER A 114 10.90 4.43 -3.10
CA SER A 114 11.87 5.44 -3.56
C SER A 114 12.25 6.45 -2.48
N MET A 115 11.36 6.68 -1.51
CA MET A 115 11.58 7.64 -0.44
C MET A 115 12.30 7.05 0.79
N ILE A 116 12.31 5.72 0.94
CA ILE A 116 12.87 5.04 2.12
C ILE A 116 14.33 5.40 2.40
N PRO A 117 15.26 5.42 1.43
CA PRO A 117 16.65 5.75 1.72
C PRO A 117 16.81 7.14 2.35
N THR A 118 16.04 8.12 1.86
CA THR A 118 16.06 9.48 2.40
C THR A 118 15.47 9.52 3.81
N LEU A 119 14.37 8.80 4.03
CA LEU A 119 13.64 8.81 5.29
C LEU A 119 14.41 8.09 6.42
N LEU A 120 15.05 6.96 6.13
CA LEU A 120 15.82 6.20 7.12
C LEU A 120 17.05 6.95 7.64
N PHE A 121 17.63 7.85 6.85
CA PHE A 121 18.84 8.55 7.23
C PHE A 121 18.59 9.98 7.72
N VAL A 122 17.41 10.54 7.53
CA VAL A 122 17.12 11.96 7.78
C VAL A 122 16.08 12.17 8.89
N GLN A 123 15.14 11.27 9.07
CA GLN A 123 14.02 11.44 10.01
C GLN A 123 13.69 10.13 10.73
N TYR A 124 13.58 10.20 12.06
CA TYR A 124 13.02 9.11 12.88
C TYR A 124 11.53 9.38 13.10
N ASP A 125 10.68 8.85 12.23
CA ASP A 125 9.23 9.03 12.30
C ASP A 125 8.53 7.68 12.38
N LEU A 126 7.48 7.62 13.20
CA LEU A 126 6.63 6.41 13.32
C LEU A 126 6.01 6.01 11.98
N LEU A 127 5.63 6.98 11.15
CA LEU A 127 5.07 6.72 9.82
C LEU A 127 6.01 5.92 8.92
N ILE A 128 7.32 6.08 9.07
CA ILE A 128 8.32 5.30 8.31
C ILE A 128 8.27 3.84 8.71
N VAL A 129 8.26 3.55 10.02
CA VAL A 129 8.20 2.17 10.51
C VAL A 129 6.91 1.50 10.06
N GLN A 130 5.79 2.19 10.16
CA GLN A 130 4.49 1.73 9.70
C GLN A 130 4.49 1.46 8.19
N THR A 131 5.10 2.34 7.40
CA THR A 131 5.25 2.16 5.95
C THR A 131 6.09 0.93 5.63
N LEU A 132 7.21 0.71 6.32
CA LEU A 132 8.07 -0.46 6.13
C LEU A 132 7.33 -1.78 6.42
N ILE A 133 6.49 -1.81 7.45
CA ILE A 133 5.66 -2.98 7.77
C ILE A 133 4.64 -3.23 6.63
N GLY A 134 3.97 -2.18 6.14
CA GLY A 134 3.07 -2.28 4.99
C GLY A 134 3.79 -2.78 3.73
N MET A 135 5.01 -2.34 3.48
CA MET A 135 5.83 -2.82 2.36
C MET A 135 6.20 -4.29 2.50
N ALA A 136 6.60 -4.72 3.71
CA ALA A 136 6.89 -6.13 3.97
C ALA A 136 5.67 -7.01 3.66
N TYR A 137 4.46 -6.56 3.98
CA TYR A 137 3.22 -7.24 3.64
C TYR A 137 3.05 -7.39 2.12
N ILE A 138 3.19 -6.31 1.35
CA ILE A 138 3.08 -6.35 -0.11
C ILE A 138 4.11 -7.32 -0.69
N MET A 139 5.36 -7.26 -0.24
CA MET A 139 6.42 -8.16 -0.71
C MET A 139 6.08 -9.63 -0.42
N GLN A 140 5.56 -9.95 0.76
CA GLN A 140 5.15 -11.31 1.09
C GLN A 140 4.03 -11.81 0.18
N THR A 141 3.04 -10.98 -0.12
CA THR A 141 1.91 -11.38 -0.99
C THR A 141 2.34 -11.62 -2.44
N GLN A 142 3.40 -10.97 -2.91
CA GLN A 142 3.91 -11.11 -4.27
C GLN A 142 4.91 -12.28 -4.41
N VAL A 143 5.66 -12.58 -3.36
CA VAL A 143 6.63 -13.69 -3.38
C VAL A 143 5.93 -15.06 -3.25
N SER A 144 4.77 -15.09 -2.60
CA SER A 144 3.99 -16.31 -2.40
C SER A 144 3.67 -17.08 -3.71
N PRO A 145 3.31 -16.44 -4.84
CA PRO A 145 3.10 -17.13 -6.11
C PRO A 145 4.36 -17.79 -6.69
N CYS A 146 5.54 -17.20 -6.45
CA CYS A 146 6.82 -17.74 -6.97
C CYS A 146 7.29 -18.99 -6.22
N LEU A 147 6.86 -19.20 -4.97
CA LEU A 147 7.16 -20.41 -4.20
C LEU A 147 6.18 -21.56 -4.52
N CYS A 148 5.07 -21.27 -5.21
CA CYS A 148 4.04 -22.24 -5.55
C CYS A 148 4.42 -23.14 -6.74
N ASP A 149 5.47 -22.82 -7.48
CA ASP A 149 6.02 -23.71 -8.52
C ASP A 149 6.71 -24.96 -7.95
N VAL A 150 6.88 -25.03 -6.61
CA VAL A 150 7.57 -26.14 -5.95
C VAL A 150 6.59 -27.20 -5.42
N ASP A 151 5.34 -26.83 -5.07
CA ASP A 151 4.33 -27.80 -4.64
C ASP A 151 2.89 -27.21 -4.75
N PRO A 152 2.06 -27.73 -5.69
CA PRO A 152 0.68 -27.25 -5.85
C PRO A 152 -0.22 -27.48 -4.62
N ALA A 153 0.14 -28.40 -3.71
CA ALA A 153 -0.61 -28.64 -2.48
C ALA A 153 -0.36 -27.56 -1.42
N ALA A 154 0.82 -26.95 -1.40
CA ALA A 154 1.14 -25.86 -0.47
C ALA A 154 0.46 -24.53 -0.85
N SER A 155 0.28 -24.26 -2.16
CA SER A 155 -0.36 -23.06 -2.67
C SER A 155 -1.84 -22.97 -2.28
N VAL A 156 -2.54 -24.10 -2.28
CA VAL A 156 -3.97 -24.17 -1.89
C VAL A 156 -4.15 -23.90 -0.40
N GLN A 157 -3.22 -24.37 0.45
CA GLN A 157 -3.30 -24.13 1.90
C GLN A 157 -3.06 -22.64 2.26
N PHE A 158 -2.12 -21.97 1.60
CA PHE A 158 -1.81 -20.57 1.89
C PHE A 158 -2.94 -19.64 1.41
N SER A 159 -3.46 -19.86 0.21
CA SER A 159 -4.63 -19.14 -0.32
C SER A 159 -5.88 -19.37 0.53
N THR A 160 -6.06 -20.59 1.04
CA THR A 160 -7.22 -20.94 1.89
C THR A 160 -7.10 -20.33 3.29
N GLN A 161 -5.90 -20.20 3.86
CA GLN A 161 -5.69 -19.51 5.13
C GLN A 161 -5.96 -18.00 5.02
N HIS A 162 -5.50 -17.34 3.97
CA HIS A 162 -5.78 -15.92 3.73
C HIS A 162 -7.28 -15.68 3.49
N LEU A 163 -7.95 -16.53 2.70
CA LEU A 163 -9.39 -16.45 2.47
C LEU A 163 -10.21 -16.74 3.73
N ASN A 164 -9.76 -17.64 4.60
CA ASN A 164 -10.43 -17.92 5.85
C ASN A 164 -10.30 -16.79 6.88
N ILE A 165 -9.14 -16.14 6.95
CA ILE A 165 -8.96 -14.92 7.77
C ILE A 165 -9.88 -13.82 7.23
N PHE A 166 -9.97 -13.64 5.91
CA PHE A 166 -10.87 -12.69 5.27
C PHE A 166 -12.36 -12.97 5.55
N ARG A 167 -12.78 -14.25 5.49
CA ARG A 167 -14.16 -14.66 5.81
C ARG A 167 -14.51 -14.49 7.28
N CYS A 168 -13.57 -14.72 8.18
CA CYS A 168 -13.79 -14.51 9.62
C CYS A 168 -13.97 -13.02 9.94
N THR A 169 -13.19 -12.13 9.33
CA THR A 169 -13.32 -10.69 9.56
C THR A 169 -14.60 -10.10 8.97
N GLN A 170 -15.11 -10.61 7.83
CA GLN A 170 -16.40 -10.19 7.29
C GLN A 170 -17.58 -10.60 8.17
N LYS A 171 -17.52 -11.76 8.83
CA LYS A 171 -18.56 -12.19 9.76
C LYS A 171 -18.63 -11.36 11.03
N VAL A 172 -17.48 -10.89 11.53
CA VAL A 172 -17.42 -10.03 12.73
C VAL A 172 -17.90 -8.60 12.43
N ALA A 173 -17.73 -8.12 11.19
CA ALA A 173 -18.17 -6.78 10.78
C ALA A 173 -19.67 -6.70 10.44
N SER A 174 -20.37 -7.84 10.34
CA SER A 174 -21.81 -7.93 10.01
C SER A 174 -22.68 -8.35 11.20
N SER A 175 -22.10 -8.45 12.41
CA SER A 175 -22.78 -8.68 13.69
C SER A 175 -22.75 -7.43 14.53
#